data_334353ef99af4e2d05dbf491571941e1
#
_entry.id   334353ef99af4e2d05dbf491571941e1
#
_cell.length_a   1.000
_cell.length_b   1.000
_cell.length_c   1.000
_cell.angle_alpha   90.00
_cell.angle_beta   90.00
_cell.angle_gamma   90.00
#
_symmetry.space_group_name_H-M   'P 1'
#
loop_
_entity.id
_entity.type
_entity.pdbx_description
1 polymer ?
#
loop_
_entity_poly.entity_id
_entity_poly.type
_entity_poly.pdbx_seq_one_letter_code
_entity_poly.pdbx_strand_id
1 'polypeptide(L)'
;MLTFLITSVNILSMNNQFFNQKTPNEIARNLADKIKEHRKKLKISQEVLAQKSGVSLGSIKRFETKYEIALQSFIKIAIALNLDSDIENLFTTKTYTSIDEVING
;
A
#
# COMPACT_ATOMS: atom_id res chain seq x y z
N MET A 1 5.54 -17.78 31.39
CA MET A 1 6.39 -18.24 30.28
C MET A 1 5.73 -19.31 29.46
N LEU A 2 5.31 -20.36 30.12
CA LEU A 2 4.58 -21.39 29.40
C LEU A 2 3.29 -20.85 28.81
N THR A 3 2.59 -20.03 29.57
CA THR A 3 1.41 -19.37 29.07
C THR A 3 1.76 -18.49 27.89
N PHE A 4 2.88 -17.80 28.01
CA PHE A 4 3.37 -17.01 26.92
C PHE A 4 3.73 -17.90 25.75
N LEU A 5 4.40 -19.00 26.00
CA LEU A 5 4.75 -19.94 24.96
C LEU A 5 3.53 -20.58 24.34
N ILE A 6 2.57 -20.91 25.15
CA ILE A 6 1.32 -21.46 24.65
C ILE A 6 0.57 -20.43 23.86
N THR A 7 0.56 -19.20 24.35
CA THR A 7 -0.01 -18.10 23.60
C THR A 7 0.78 -17.89 22.33
N SER A 8 2.08 -17.98 22.40
CA SER A 8 2.94 -17.90 21.23
C SER A 8 2.70 -19.04 20.29
N VAL A 9 2.51 -20.22 20.82
CA VAL A 9 2.22 -21.38 19.98
C VAL A 9 0.83 -21.27 19.36
N ASN A 10 -0.13 -20.79 20.11
CA ASN A 10 -1.45 -20.51 19.55
C ASN A 10 -1.36 -19.40 18.54
N ILE A 11 -0.59 -18.38 18.86
CA ILE A 11 -0.29 -17.34 17.92
C ILE A 11 0.40 -17.93 16.72
N LEU A 12 1.33 -18.83 16.92
CA LEU A 12 2.03 -19.47 15.81
C LEU A 12 1.11 -20.35 15.00
N SER A 13 0.32 -21.15 15.64
CA SER A 13 -0.55 -22.05 14.90
C SER A 13 -1.73 -21.31 14.29
N MET A 14 -2.22 -20.29 14.96
CA MET A 14 -3.11 -19.35 14.34
C MET A 14 -2.39 -18.59 13.28
N ASN A 15 -1.13 -18.53 13.37
CA ASN A 15 -0.33 -17.50 12.80
C ASN A 15 0.90 -17.95 12.12
N ASN A 16 0.87 -19.01 11.46
CA ASN A 16 1.67 -19.08 10.27
C ASN A 16 1.32 -17.89 9.38
N GLN A 17 0.08 -17.49 9.40
CA GLN A 17 -0.34 -16.27 8.76
C GLN A 17 0.26 -15.05 9.41
N PHE A 18 0.27 -15.02 10.74
CA PHE A 18 0.74 -13.88 11.47
C PHE A 18 2.21 -13.61 11.23
N PHE A 19 3.01 -14.66 11.19
CA PHE A 19 4.44 -14.51 10.91
C PHE A 19 4.73 -14.23 9.45
N ASN A 20 3.84 -14.64 8.57
CA ASN A 20 3.95 -14.34 7.15
C ASN A 20 3.29 -13.03 6.79
N GLN A 21 2.56 -12.47 7.73
CA GLN A 21 1.85 -11.22 7.52
C GLN A 21 2.79 -10.04 7.72
N LYS A 22 2.77 -9.12 6.79
CA LYS A 22 3.60 -7.93 6.87
C LYS A 22 3.07 -6.98 7.92
N THR A 23 3.97 -6.24 8.52
CA THR A 23 3.59 -5.18 9.44
C THR A 23 3.01 -4.00 8.66
N PRO A 24 2.27 -3.12 9.32
CA PRO A 24 1.79 -1.89 8.66
C PRO A 24 2.92 -1.08 8.04
N ASN A 25 4.06 -1.01 8.71
CA ASN A 25 5.19 -0.25 8.19
C ASN A 25 5.78 -0.90 6.94
N GLU A 26 5.83 -2.21 6.90
CA GLU A 26 6.29 -2.94 5.72
C GLU A 26 5.35 -2.72 4.54
N ILE A 27 4.05 -2.73 4.79
CA ILE A 27 3.07 -2.46 3.74
C ILE A 27 3.20 -1.02 3.25
N ALA A 28 3.35 -0.08 4.16
CA ALA A 28 3.55 1.32 3.79
C ALA A 28 4.80 1.51 2.96
N ARG A 29 5.89 0.85 3.35
CA ARG A 29 7.13 0.88 2.58
C ARG A 29 6.93 0.33 1.17
N ASN A 30 6.25 -0.79 1.05
CA ASN A 30 5.99 -1.38 -0.26
C ASN A 30 5.18 -0.45 -1.14
N LEU A 31 4.19 0.23 -0.57
CA LEU A 31 3.40 1.20 -1.31
C LEU A 31 4.25 2.40 -1.73
N ALA A 32 5.06 2.90 -0.82
CA ALA A 32 5.95 4.02 -1.12
C ALA A 32 6.95 3.66 -2.21
N ASP A 33 7.51 2.47 -2.14
CA ASP A 33 8.45 1.99 -3.16
C ASP A 33 7.78 1.88 -4.53
N LYS A 34 6.55 1.41 -4.57
CA LYS A 34 5.80 1.31 -5.83
C LYS A 34 5.48 2.68 -6.41
N ILE A 35 5.11 3.62 -5.57
CA ILE A 35 4.88 5.00 -6.01
C ILE A 35 6.16 5.60 -6.58
N LYS A 36 7.26 5.42 -5.88
CA LYS A 36 8.56 5.90 -6.35
C LYS A 36 8.93 5.27 -7.68
N GLU A 37 8.68 3.99 -7.83
CA GLU A 37 8.95 3.26 -9.06
C GLU A 37 8.13 3.82 -10.22
N HIS A 38 6.83 4.07 -10.01
CA HIS A 38 5.98 4.68 -11.02
C HIS A 38 6.46 6.08 -11.39
N ARG A 39 6.85 6.87 -10.38
CA ARG A 39 7.40 8.19 -10.63
C ARG A 39 8.63 8.10 -11.54
N LYS A 40 9.52 7.18 -11.23
CA LYS A 40 10.76 7.01 -12.01
C LYS A 40 10.48 6.50 -13.41
N LYS A 41 9.50 5.64 -13.57
CA LYS A 41 9.10 5.17 -14.90
C LYS A 41 8.62 6.31 -15.78
N LEU A 42 7.91 7.26 -15.20
CA LEU A 42 7.47 8.45 -15.90
C LEU A 42 8.57 9.47 -16.07
N LYS A 43 9.76 9.20 -15.53
CA LYS A 43 10.95 10.05 -15.64
C LYS A 43 10.72 11.45 -15.09
N ILE A 44 9.97 11.56 -14.01
CA ILE A 44 9.75 12.85 -13.36
C ILE A 44 10.45 12.87 -12.01
N SER A 45 10.92 14.05 -11.65
CA SER A 45 11.55 14.28 -10.37
C SER A 45 10.51 14.41 -9.26
N GLN A 46 10.98 14.38 -8.02
CA GLN A 46 10.11 14.66 -6.89
C GLN A 46 9.52 16.07 -6.99
N GLU A 47 10.30 17.01 -7.45
CA GLU A 47 9.87 18.40 -7.65
C GLU A 47 8.74 18.48 -8.66
N VAL A 48 8.87 17.79 -9.77
CA VAL A 48 7.84 17.77 -10.80
C VAL A 48 6.57 17.09 -10.26
N LEU A 49 6.74 16.01 -9.52
CA LEU A 49 5.60 15.35 -8.91
C LEU A 49 4.89 16.27 -7.92
N ALA A 50 5.65 17.04 -7.15
CA ALA A 50 5.08 18.02 -6.23
C ALA A 50 4.22 19.04 -7.00
N GLN A 51 4.73 19.55 -8.11
CA GLN A 51 3.99 20.50 -8.94
C GLN A 51 2.73 19.88 -9.52
N LYS A 52 2.84 18.68 -10.04
CA LYS A 52 1.70 18.01 -10.69
C LYS A 52 0.63 17.60 -9.68
N SER A 53 1.03 17.16 -8.52
CA SER A 53 0.10 16.62 -7.53
C SER A 53 -0.47 17.69 -6.59
N GLY A 54 0.22 18.81 -6.46
CA GLY A 54 -0.12 19.80 -5.44
C GLY A 54 0.28 19.37 -4.04
N VAL A 55 1.08 18.32 -3.91
CA VAL A 55 1.61 17.86 -2.63
C VAL A 55 2.99 18.47 -2.44
N SER A 56 3.30 18.92 -1.22
CA SER A 56 4.58 19.55 -0.97
C SER A 56 5.74 18.59 -1.21
N LEU A 57 6.84 19.16 -1.65
CA LEU A 57 8.06 18.37 -1.88
C LEU A 57 8.50 17.65 -0.60
N GLY A 58 8.40 18.34 0.53
CA GLY A 58 8.74 17.73 1.81
C GLY A 58 7.91 16.51 2.12
N SER A 59 6.61 16.56 1.81
CA SER A 59 5.72 15.42 2.01
C SER A 59 6.09 14.26 1.10
N ILE A 60 6.44 14.54 -0.14
CA ILE A 60 6.86 13.51 -1.08
C ILE A 60 8.16 12.87 -0.62
N LYS A 61 9.14 13.66 -0.23
CA LYS A 61 10.40 13.14 0.27
C LYS A 61 10.19 12.29 1.52
N ARG A 62 9.35 12.76 2.43
CA ARG A 62 9.05 12.02 3.65
C ARG A 62 8.36 10.70 3.34
N PHE A 63 7.43 10.70 2.40
CA PHE A 63 6.76 9.48 2.00
C PHE A 63 7.74 8.47 1.41
N GLU A 64 8.64 8.92 0.55
CA GLU A 64 9.60 8.02 -0.10
C GLU A 64 10.68 7.50 0.85
N THR A 65 10.92 8.18 1.96
CA THR A 65 11.96 7.78 2.92
C THR A 65 11.42 7.24 4.23
N LYS A 66 10.30 7.76 4.70
CA LYS A 66 9.72 7.39 5.99
C LYS A 66 8.39 6.65 5.86
N TYR A 67 7.85 6.57 4.66
CA TYR A 67 6.64 5.83 4.35
C TYR A 67 5.40 6.37 5.04
N GLU A 68 5.40 7.67 5.32
CA GLU A 68 4.29 8.34 6.00
C GLU A 68 3.72 9.42 5.10
N ILE A 69 2.40 9.44 4.96
CA ILE A 69 1.72 10.44 4.16
C ILE A 69 0.25 10.49 4.56
N ALA A 70 -0.34 11.67 4.43
CA ALA A 70 -1.78 11.79 4.60
C ALA A 70 -2.49 11.13 3.43
N LEU A 71 -3.63 10.52 3.70
CA LEU A 71 -4.37 9.79 2.67
C LEU A 71 -4.69 10.66 1.46
N GLN A 72 -5.16 11.89 1.68
CA GLN A 72 -5.47 12.76 0.55
C GLN A 72 -4.25 13.08 -0.29
N SER A 73 -3.11 13.28 0.36
CA SER A 73 -1.86 13.53 -0.36
C SER A 73 -1.45 12.32 -1.19
N PHE A 74 -1.62 11.14 -0.62
CA PHE A 74 -1.36 9.90 -1.34
C PHE A 74 -2.23 9.79 -2.59
N ILE A 75 -3.51 10.09 -2.45
CA ILE A 75 -4.45 10.06 -3.58
C ILE A 75 -4.04 11.08 -4.65
N LYS A 76 -3.67 12.28 -4.24
CA LYS A 76 -3.22 13.31 -5.18
C LYS A 76 -1.99 12.87 -5.96
N ILE A 77 -1.05 12.23 -5.28
CA ILE A 77 0.13 11.68 -5.92
C ILE A 77 -0.27 10.58 -6.90
N ALA A 78 -1.16 9.70 -6.48
CA ALA A 78 -1.61 8.62 -7.35
C ALA A 78 -2.27 9.16 -8.62
N ILE A 79 -3.10 10.17 -8.49
CA ILE A 79 -3.73 10.81 -9.64
C ILE A 79 -2.67 11.39 -10.57
N ALA A 80 -1.68 12.07 -10.01
CA ALA A 80 -0.61 12.67 -10.80
C ALA A 80 0.22 11.63 -11.55
N LEU A 81 0.25 10.41 -11.03
CA LEU A 81 0.99 9.30 -11.66
C LEU A 81 0.07 8.39 -12.50
N ASN A 82 -1.16 8.80 -12.74
CA ASN A 82 -2.14 8.04 -13.51
C ASN A 82 -2.51 6.70 -12.86
N LEU A 83 -2.53 6.67 -11.54
CA LEU A 83 -2.89 5.50 -10.75
C LEU A 83 -4.26 5.64 -10.10
N ASP A 84 -5.05 6.59 -10.54
CA ASP A 84 -6.36 6.87 -9.95
C ASP A 84 -7.31 5.68 -10.05
N SER A 85 -7.32 5.00 -11.18
CA SER A 85 -8.16 3.81 -11.32
C SER A 85 -7.75 2.71 -10.36
N ASP A 86 -6.45 2.54 -10.17
CA ASP A 86 -5.95 1.53 -9.23
C ASP A 86 -6.40 1.85 -7.81
N ILE A 87 -6.40 3.12 -7.45
CA ILE A 87 -6.83 3.54 -6.12
C ILE A 87 -8.34 3.34 -5.96
N GLU A 88 -9.11 3.72 -6.95
CA GLU A 88 -10.57 3.55 -6.90
C GLU A 88 -10.97 2.09 -6.85
N ASN A 89 -10.20 1.24 -7.48
CA ASN A 89 -10.47 -0.19 -7.54
C ASN A 89 -9.88 -0.97 -6.38
N LEU A 90 -9.28 -0.29 -5.39
CA LEU A 90 -8.83 -0.97 -4.20
C LEU A 90 -9.99 -1.72 -3.56
N PHE A 91 -9.73 -2.95 -3.19
CA PHE A 91 -10.70 -3.81 -2.53
C PHE A 91 -11.91 -4.16 -3.40
N THR A 92 -11.96 -3.70 -4.62
CA THR A 92 -12.93 -4.20 -5.57
C THR A 92 -12.39 -5.53 -6.05
N THR A 93 -12.61 -6.54 -5.26
CA THR A 93 -11.93 -7.78 -5.53
C THR A 93 -12.73 -8.62 -6.48
N LYS A 94 -12.02 -9.29 -7.31
CA LYS A 94 -12.61 -10.28 -8.18
C LYS A 94 -12.93 -11.56 -7.46
N THR A 95 -12.41 -11.71 -6.26
CA THR A 95 -12.53 -12.96 -5.52
C THR A 95 -13.97 -13.31 -5.28
N TYR A 96 -14.72 -12.38 -4.71
CA TYR A 96 -16.10 -12.69 -4.43
C TYR A 96 -16.96 -12.54 -5.68
N THR A 97 -16.58 -11.72 -6.59
CA THR A 97 -17.22 -11.65 -7.90
C THR A 97 -17.04 -12.96 -8.64
N SER A 98 -15.84 -13.52 -8.55
CA SER A 98 -15.55 -14.80 -9.18
C SER A 98 -16.37 -15.92 -8.57
N ILE A 99 -16.61 -15.88 -7.27
CA ILE A 99 -17.46 -16.86 -6.62
C ILE A 99 -18.87 -16.74 -7.15
N ASP A 100 -19.38 -15.55 -7.25
CA ASP A 100 -20.70 -15.32 -7.82
C ASP A 100 -20.77 -15.82 -9.25
N GLU A 101 -19.77 -15.57 -10.03
CA GLU A 101 -19.68 -16.06 -11.39
C GLU A 101 -19.67 -17.57 -11.46
N VAL A 102 -18.92 -18.19 -10.57
CA VAL A 102 -18.86 -19.64 -10.51
C VAL A 102 -20.21 -20.21 -10.11
N ILE A 103 -20.88 -19.57 -9.17
CA ILE A 103 -22.17 -20.05 -8.70
C ILE A 103 -23.26 -19.80 -9.74
N ASN A 104 -23.23 -18.66 -10.34
CA ASN A 104 -24.30 -18.20 -11.25
C ASN A 104 -23.99 -18.38 -12.70
N GLY A 105 -22.74 -18.62 -12.96
CA GLY A 105 -22.31 -18.83 -14.33
C GLY A 105 -22.19 -20.29 -14.60
#